data_f4408b26379d98d1e1ebc12205ffc0d7
#
_entry.id   f4408b26379d98d1e1ebc12205ffc0d7
#
_cell.length_a   1.000
_cell.length_b   1.000
_cell.length_c   1.000
_cell.angle_alpha   90.00
_cell.angle_beta   90.00
_cell.angle_gamma   90.00
#
_symmetry.space_group_name_H-M   'P 1'
#
loop_
_entity.id
_entity.type
_entity.pdbx_description
1 polymer ?
#
loop_
_entity_poly.entity_id
_entity_poly.type
_entity_poly.pdbx_seq_one_letter_code
_entity_poly.pdbx_strand_id
1 'polypeptide(L)'
;MKTNETQALSTLSADGKLHLHCPKSWAELSQQQLHYVLDLLGCGLYNDVEIRTYMLFRFCEIEVLKRRHSSVSCRVRLDTGKWHHFDIQIWQVQDMIGQLSFINSFEGFGRGLESVGDFTAADEQLSDYKFGWFLVCEKNYAAYINTKDAKYLDILAQWLYMCDDEPVAKSDKKLDTDAAIQMSVFLWFSDLKKRYARMYPNFYKPADKVGGSYNFLESYNAQLRALTDGDVTKEEEVKSVSCLRALTELDAKAREAEEFKRKYGDK
;
A
#
# COMPACT_ATOMS: atom_id res chain seq x y z
N MET A 1 -16.77 9.75 17.45
CA MET A 1 -15.97 10.87 17.98
C MET A 1 -15.21 11.50 16.82
N LYS A 2 -15.48 12.78 16.48
CA LYS A 2 -14.72 13.48 15.43
C LYS A 2 -13.36 13.84 16.02
N THR A 3 -12.33 13.10 15.70
CA THR A 3 -10.95 13.56 15.89
C THR A 3 -10.76 14.70 14.90
N ASN A 4 -10.77 15.94 15.41
CA ASN A 4 -10.25 17.09 14.68
C ASN A 4 -8.74 16.85 14.50
N GLU A 5 -8.35 16.22 13.40
CA GLU A 5 -6.96 16.25 12.95
C GLU A 5 -6.65 17.71 12.62
N THR A 6 -5.89 18.35 13.49
CA THR A 6 -5.43 19.73 13.31
C THR A 6 -4.39 19.69 12.19
N GLN A 7 -4.80 19.96 10.95
CA GLN A 7 -3.87 20.18 9.85
C GLN A 7 -2.91 21.32 10.26
N ALA A 8 -1.62 21.09 10.10
CA ALA A 8 -0.61 22.10 10.37
C ALA A 8 -0.78 23.25 9.38
N LEU A 9 -1.34 24.35 9.83
CA LEU A 9 -1.61 25.52 9.01
C LEU A 9 -0.30 26.21 8.60
N SER A 10 -0.32 26.87 7.44
CA SER A 10 0.80 27.66 6.96
C SER A 10 1.12 28.80 7.92
N THR A 11 2.39 29.05 8.17
CA THR A 11 2.87 30.09 9.08
C THR A 11 3.74 31.13 8.38
N LEU A 12 3.72 32.36 8.88
CA LEU A 12 4.61 33.43 8.42
C LEU A 12 5.63 33.71 9.52
N SER A 13 6.92 33.52 9.21
CA SER A 13 7.99 33.82 10.16
C SER A 13 8.20 35.32 10.34
N ALA A 14 8.90 35.74 11.41
CA ALA A 14 9.17 37.12 11.72
C ALA A 14 9.94 37.89 10.62
N ASP A 15 10.72 37.17 9.81
CA ASP A 15 11.46 37.69 8.65
C ASP A 15 10.63 37.67 7.35
N GLY A 16 9.33 37.41 7.46
CA GLY A 16 8.38 37.46 6.33
C GLY A 16 8.42 36.24 5.42
N LYS A 17 9.07 35.14 5.81
CA LYS A 17 9.06 33.89 5.02
C LYS A 17 7.82 33.08 5.30
N LEU A 18 7.17 32.63 4.22
CA LEU A 18 6.03 31.74 4.27
C LEU A 18 6.52 30.29 4.43
N HIS A 19 6.09 29.63 5.48
CA HIS A 19 6.32 28.23 5.72
C HIS A 19 5.05 27.43 5.38
N LEU A 20 5.18 26.55 4.39
CA LEU A 20 4.13 25.63 3.98
C LEU A 20 4.38 24.25 4.61
N HIS A 21 3.37 23.71 5.23
CA HIS A 21 3.43 22.37 5.83
C HIS A 21 2.84 21.34 4.88
N CYS A 22 3.68 20.40 4.42
CA CYS A 22 3.27 19.34 3.51
C CYS A 22 3.82 18.00 4.02
N PRO A 23 3.03 16.91 3.97
CA PRO A 23 3.52 15.57 4.32
C PRO A 23 4.73 15.16 3.48
N LYS A 24 5.68 14.44 4.11
CA LYS A 24 6.94 13.99 3.47
C LYS A 24 7.03 12.47 3.34
N SER A 25 6.04 11.76 3.84
CA SER A 25 5.96 10.30 3.79
C SER A 25 4.51 9.82 3.80
N TRP A 26 4.31 8.56 3.45
CA TRP A 26 2.99 7.93 3.55
C TRP A 26 2.40 7.99 4.96
N ALA A 27 3.25 7.81 5.98
CA ALA A 27 2.84 7.81 7.38
C ALA A 27 2.39 9.18 7.91
N GLU A 28 2.76 10.27 7.25
CA GLU A 28 2.35 11.62 7.64
C GLU A 28 1.01 12.05 7.01
N LEU A 29 0.48 11.27 6.06
CA LEU A 29 -0.81 11.56 5.44
C LEU A 29 -1.95 11.25 6.40
N SER A 30 -2.87 12.18 6.58
CA SER A 30 -4.17 11.87 7.16
C SER A 30 -4.96 10.91 6.26
N GLN A 31 -5.96 10.21 6.79
CA GLN A 31 -6.78 9.29 6.01
C GLN A 31 -7.48 9.99 4.83
N GLN A 32 -7.88 11.25 5.00
CA GLN A 32 -8.47 12.06 3.92
C GLN A 32 -7.43 12.41 2.84
N GLN A 33 -6.21 12.79 3.25
CA GLN A 33 -5.11 13.06 2.32
C GLN A 33 -4.69 11.80 1.58
N LEU A 34 -4.59 10.69 2.31
CA LEU A 34 -4.27 9.39 1.73
C LEU A 34 -5.30 8.97 0.68
N HIS A 35 -6.60 9.06 0.99
CA HIS A 35 -7.67 8.76 0.03
C HIS A 35 -7.55 9.62 -1.23
N TYR A 36 -7.29 10.93 -1.07
CA TYR A 36 -7.12 11.83 -2.20
C TYR A 36 -5.94 11.44 -3.10
N VAL A 37 -4.78 11.10 -2.51
CA VAL A 37 -3.60 10.65 -3.29
C VAL A 37 -3.89 9.34 -4.01
N LEU A 38 -4.53 8.40 -3.33
CA LEU A 38 -4.86 7.10 -3.89
C LEU A 38 -5.86 7.20 -5.04
N ASP A 39 -6.82 8.13 -4.96
CA ASP A 39 -7.76 8.41 -6.05
C ASP A 39 -7.02 8.95 -7.29
N LEU A 40 -6.10 9.91 -7.10
CA LEU A 40 -5.28 10.44 -8.19
C LEU A 40 -4.38 9.37 -8.83
N LEU A 41 -3.80 8.48 -8.03
CA LEU A 41 -2.97 7.37 -8.52
C LEU A 41 -3.81 6.30 -9.23
N GLY A 42 -4.97 5.98 -8.66
CA GLY A 42 -5.84 4.89 -9.13
C GLY A 42 -6.63 5.23 -10.39
N CYS A 43 -7.01 6.50 -10.61
CA CYS A 43 -7.76 6.90 -11.79
C CYS A 43 -6.93 6.83 -13.09
N GLY A 44 -5.59 6.83 -13.02
CA GLY A 44 -4.69 6.72 -14.17
C GLY A 44 -4.74 7.88 -15.17
N LEU A 45 -5.35 9.02 -14.78
CA LEU A 45 -5.53 10.18 -15.65
C LEU A 45 -4.37 11.18 -15.58
N TYR A 46 -3.58 11.13 -14.51
CA TYR A 46 -2.56 12.12 -14.20
C TYR A 46 -1.18 11.47 -14.18
N ASN A 47 -0.18 12.23 -14.64
CA ASN A 47 1.21 11.82 -14.48
C ASN A 47 1.71 12.19 -13.07
N ASP A 48 2.87 11.64 -12.71
CA ASP A 48 3.51 11.82 -11.41
C ASP A 48 3.74 13.30 -11.01
N VAL A 49 4.12 14.15 -11.94
CA VAL A 49 4.32 15.58 -11.70
C VAL A 49 3.00 16.30 -11.42
N GLU A 50 1.94 15.95 -12.15
CA GLU A 50 0.61 16.47 -11.92
C GLU A 50 0.05 16.07 -10.56
N ILE A 51 0.15 14.78 -10.20
CA ILE A 51 -0.29 14.27 -8.90
C ILE A 51 0.40 15.03 -7.77
N ARG A 52 1.73 15.12 -7.79
CA ARG A 52 2.50 15.86 -6.77
C ARG A 52 2.15 17.34 -6.73
N THR A 53 1.85 17.95 -7.88
CA THR A 53 1.39 19.33 -7.95
C THR A 53 0.03 19.49 -7.27
N TYR A 54 -0.92 18.59 -7.55
CA TYR A 54 -2.23 18.60 -6.88
C TYR A 54 -2.10 18.37 -5.36
N MET A 55 -1.25 17.45 -4.94
CA MET A 55 -0.94 17.22 -3.52
C MET A 55 -0.41 18.50 -2.85
N LEU A 56 0.60 19.17 -3.45
CA LEU A 56 1.18 20.40 -2.91
C LEU A 56 0.11 21.46 -2.68
N PHE A 57 -0.66 21.78 -3.71
CA PHE A 57 -1.68 22.83 -3.63
C PHE A 57 -2.80 22.45 -2.66
N ARG A 58 -3.24 21.19 -2.66
CA ARG A 58 -4.32 20.71 -1.78
C ARG A 58 -3.89 20.65 -0.32
N PHE A 59 -2.71 20.11 -0.02
CA PHE A 59 -2.27 19.86 1.35
C PHE A 59 -1.77 21.12 2.05
N CYS A 60 -1.20 22.05 1.29
CA CYS A 60 -0.83 23.36 1.81
C CYS A 60 -1.98 24.39 1.75
N GLU A 61 -3.19 23.97 1.36
CA GLU A 61 -4.38 24.84 1.20
C GLU A 61 -4.12 26.09 0.33
N ILE A 62 -3.30 25.92 -0.72
CA ILE A 62 -2.95 27.00 -1.62
C ILE A 62 -4.07 27.19 -2.64
N GLU A 63 -4.71 28.35 -2.61
CA GLU A 63 -5.69 28.76 -3.62
C GLU A 63 -5.03 29.52 -4.76
N VAL A 64 -5.22 29.03 -6.00
CA VAL A 64 -4.74 29.68 -7.21
C VAL A 64 -5.70 30.78 -7.62
N LEU A 65 -5.22 32.02 -7.65
CA LEU A 65 -6.00 33.18 -8.07
C LEU A 65 -5.82 33.48 -9.55
N LYS A 66 -4.56 33.42 -10.03
CA LYS A 66 -4.24 33.74 -11.45
C LYS A 66 -3.00 32.96 -11.89
N ARG A 67 -3.07 32.38 -13.09
CA ARG A 67 -1.91 31.76 -13.75
C ARG A 67 -1.30 32.72 -14.75
N ARG A 68 0.03 32.84 -14.76
CA ARG A 68 0.84 33.58 -15.72
C ARG A 68 1.83 32.61 -16.37
N HIS A 69 2.56 33.04 -17.37
CA HIS A 69 3.48 32.17 -18.11
C HIS A 69 4.58 31.54 -17.22
N SER A 70 5.16 32.30 -16.28
CA SER A 70 6.27 31.85 -15.43
C SER A 70 5.93 31.80 -13.94
N SER A 71 4.74 32.23 -13.53
CA SER A 71 4.34 32.31 -12.12
C SER A 71 2.84 32.08 -11.92
N VAL A 72 2.49 31.75 -10.68
CA VAL A 72 1.11 31.60 -10.26
C VAL A 72 0.87 32.51 -9.07
N SER A 73 -0.14 33.39 -9.16
CA SER A 73 -0.59 34.20 -8.03
C SER A 73 -1.50 33.37 -7.16
N CYS A 74 -1.17 33.28 -5.90
CA CYS A 74 -1.81 32.40 -4.93
C CYS A 74 -2.18 33.15 -3.66
N ARG A 75 -3.05 32.52 -2.86
CA ARG A 75 -3.25 32.87 -1.47
C ARG A 75 -3.29 31.63 -0.60
N VAL A 76 -2.95 31.79 0.66
CA VAL A 76 -3.02 30.74 1.68
C VAL A 76 -3.60 31.31 2.96
N ARG A 77 -4.31 30.50 3.71
CA ARG A 77 -4.79 30.88 5.04
C ARG A 77 -3.70 30.60 6.06
N LEU A 78 -3.31 31.62 6.82
CA LEU A 78 -2.35 31.48 7.90
C LEU A 78 -3.01 30.91 9.17
N ASP A 79 -2.21 30.42 10.10
CA ASP A 79 -2.59 29.98 11.44
C ASP A 79 -3.36 31.08 12.23
N THR A 80 -3.04 32.36 11.96
CA THR A 80 -3.74 33.53 12.49
C THR A 80 -5.14 33.73 11.90
N GLY A 81 -5.56 32.92 10.94
CA GLY A 81 -6.82 33.02 10.20
C GLY A 81 -6.85 34.08 9.09
N LYS A 82 -5.74 34.81 8.88
CA LYS A 82 -5.62 35.83 7.83
C LYS A 82 -5.19 35.22 6.51
N TRP A 83 -5.65 35.81 5.40
CA TRP A 83 -5.19 35.47 4.07
C TRP A 83 -3.85 36.15 3.75
N HIS A 84 -2.88 35.35 3.30
CA HIS A 84 -1.61 35.83 2.78
C HIS A 84 -1.54 35.61 1.26
N HIS A 85 -1.25 36.67 0.51
CA HIS A 85 -1.15 36.63 -0.96
C HIS A 85 0.33 36.60 -1.35
N PHE A 86 0.66 35.75 -2.31
CA PHE A 86 2.02 35.59 -2.81
C PHE A 86 2.03 35.11 -4.25
N ASP A 87 3.11 35.39 -4.97
CA ASP A 87 3.38 34.81 -6.29
C ASP A 87 4.44 33.69 -6.12
N ILE A 88 4.18 32.53 -6.71
CA ILE A 88 5.11 31.40 -6.75
C ILE A 88 5.58 31.19 -8.19
N GLN A 89 6.88 31.08 -8.41
CA GLN A 89 7.46 30.79 -9.71
C GLN A 89 7.30 29.30 -10.05
N ILE A 90 7.15 28.96 -11.35
CA ILE A 90 6.98 27.56 -11.78
C ILE A 90 8.15 26.67 -11.31
N TRP A 91 9.40 27.19 -11.36
CA TRP A 91 10.57 26.45 -10.89
C TRP A 91 10.52 26.17 -9.37
N GLN A 92 9.94 27.08 -8.56
CA GLN A 92 9.74 26.83 -7.13
C GLN A 92 8.72 25.72 -6.89
N VAL A 93 7.63 25.68 -7.67
CA VAL A 93 6.69 24.57 -7.62
C VAL A 93 7.40 23.24 -7.94
N GLN A 94 8.26 23.22 -8.99
CA GLN A 94 9.02 22.04 -9.37
C GLN A 94 9.97 21.56 -8.25
N ASP A 95 10.64 22.48 -7.57
CA ASP A 95 11.50 22.18 -6.43
C ASP A 95 10.69 21.60 -5.25
N MET A 96 9.57 22.25 -4.91
CA MET A 96 8.72 21.83 -3.79
C MET A 96 8.10 20.44 -4.00
N ILE A 97 7.61 20.14 -5.21
CA ILE A 97 7.02 18.81 -5.52
C ILE A 97 8.06 17.69 -5.50
N GLY A 98 9.36 18.01 -5.59
CA GLY A 98 10.44 17.03 -5.40
C GLY A 98 10.37 16.35 -4.03
N GLN A 99 9.92 17.06 -2.99
CA GLN A 99 9.76 16.52 -1.64
C GLN A 99 8.60 15.50 -1.52
N LEU A 100 7.68 15.48 -2.49
CA LEU A 100 6.54 14.55 -2.54
C LEU A 100 6.84 13.29 -3.35
N SER A 101 8.11 13.03 -3.67
CA SER A 101 8.54 11.87 -4.47
C SER A 101 8.33 10.51 -3.78
N PHE A 102 7.96 10.48 -2.49
CA PHE A 102 7.63 9.26 -1.76
C PHE A 102 6.48 8.47 -2.40
N ILE A 103 5.57 9.14 -3.13
CA ILE A 103 4.46 8.47 -3.83
C ILE A 103 4.93 7.54 -4.96
N ASN A 104 6.17 7.67 -5.42
CA ASN A 104 6.74 6.84 -6.48
C ASN A 104 7.20 5.47 -5.97
N SER A 105 7.12 5.23 -4.66
CA SER A 105 7.44 3.96 -4.03
C SER A 105 6.34 3.57 -3.05
N PHE A 106 6.01 2.29 -3.01
CA PHE A 106 5.10 1.75 -2.01
C PHE A 106 5.82 1.36 -0.69
N GLU A 107 7.13 1.58 -0.60
CA GLU A 107 7.90 1.27 0.59
C GLU A 107 7.48 2.17 1.76
N GLY A 108 7.12 1.56 2.88
CA GLY A 108 6.60 2.24 4.06
C GLY A 108 5.15 2.73 3.92
N PHE A 109 4.41 2.22 2.92
CA PHE A 109 3.00 2.56 2.72
C PHE A 109 2.13 2.07 3.89
N GLY A 110 2.45 0.90 4.45
CA GLY A 110 1.70 0.31 5.56
C GLY A 110 0.35 -0.27 5.13
N ARG A 111 -0.65 -0.12 6.01
CA ARG A 111 -2.00 -0.68 5.81
C ARG A 111 -2.87 0.09 4.82
N GLY A 112 -2.53 1.33 4.52
CA GLY A 112 -3.32 2.18 3.66
C GLY A 112 -4.57 2.75 4.33
N LEU A 113 -5.74 2.67 3.66
CA LEU A 113 -7.00 3.15 4.22
C LEU A 113 -7.44 2.25 5.39
N GLU A 114 -7.55 2.82 6.59
CA GLU A 114 -7.87 2.09 7.82
C GLU A 114 -9.31 1.59 7.86
N SER A 115 -10.21 2.33 7.22
CA SER A 115 -11.63 1.95 7.15
C SER A 115 -12.26 2.42 5.84
N VAL A 116 -13.21 1.64 5.35
CA VAL A 116 -14.03 1.96 4.18
C VAL A 116 -15.49 1.64 4.54
N GLY A 117 -16.33 2.66 4.67
CA GLY A 117 -17.67 2.51 5.21
C GLY A 117 -17.65 1.89 6.60
N ASP A 118 -18.36 0.78 6.77
CA ASP A 118 -18.47 0.03 8.03
C ASP A 118 -17.38 -1.04 8.19
N PHE A 119 -16.46 -1.17 7.23
CA PHE A 119 -15.41 -2.19 7.24
C PHE A 119 -14.07 -1.61 7.69
N THR A 120 -13.32 -2.39 8.45
CA THR A 120 -11.97 -2.03 8.92
C THR A 120 -10.92 -2.86 8.19
N ALA A 121 -9.79 -2.26 7.86
CA ALA A 121 -8.68 -3.01 7.29
C ALA A 121 -8.13 -4.04 8.29
N ALA A 122 -7.73 -5.21 7.82
CA ALA A 122 -7.03 -6.21 8.63
C ALA A 122 -5.74 -5.63 9.24
N ASP A 123 -5.12 -6.37 10.16
CA ASP A 123 -3.82 -5.99 10.73
C ASP A 123 -2.78 -5.73 9.64
N GLU A 124 -1.98 -4.70 9.79
CA GLU A 124 -1.00 -4.27 8.79
C GLU A 124 -0.02 -5.37 8.37
N GLN A 125 0.33 -6.25 9.30
CA GLN A 125 1.24 -7.38 9.07
C GLN A 125 0.49 -8.70 8.87
N LEU A 126 -0.84 -8.70 8.86
CA LEU A 126 -1.68 -9.90 8.82
C LEU A 126 -1.32 -10.92 9.92
N SER A 127 -1.03 -10.45 11.14
CA SER A 127 -0.49 -11.28 12.24
C SER A 127 -1.42 -12.41 12.62
N ASP A 128 -2.72 -12.13 12.81
CA ASP A 128 -3.75 -13.10 13.15
C ASP A 128 -4.58 -13.57 11.95
N TYR A 129 -4.13 -13.22 10.74
CA TYR A 129 -4.80 -13.55 9.52
C TYR A 129 -4.57 -15.00 9.12
N LYS A 130 -5.62 -15.75 8.78
CA LYS A 130 -5.51 -17.16 8.40
C LYS A 130 -4.69 -17.35 7.13
N PHE A 131 -3.82 -18.34 7.10
CA PHE A 131 -2.97 -18.62 5.94
C PHE A 131 -3.79 -18.89 4.66
N GLY A 132 -4.91 -19.60 4.77
CA GLY A 132 -5.80 -19.81 3.63
C GLY A 132 -6.35 -18.53 3.03
N TRP A 133 -6.64 -17.53 3.85
CA TRP A 133 -7.07 -16.20 3.37
C TRP A 133 -5.93 -15.45 2.67
N PHE A 134 -4.73 -15.52 3.26
CA PHE A 134 -3.53 -14.96 2.63
C PHE A 134 -3.26 -15.57 1.25
N LEU A 135 -3.42 -16.88 1.09
CA LEU A 135 -3.27 -17.55 -0.21
C LEU A 135 -4.27 -17.03 -1.27
N VAL A 136 -5.50 -16.69 -0.85
CA VAL A 136 -6.47 -16.07 -1.76
C VAL A 136 -6.01 -14.65 -2.14
N CYS A 137 -5.48 -13.88 -1.20
CA CYS A 137 -4.90 -12.57 -1.49
C CYS A 137 -3.73 -12.67 -2.48
N GLU A 138 -2.79 -13.60 -2.25
CA GLU A 138 -1.67 -13.88 -3.15
C GLU A 138 -2.13 -14.21 -4.59
N LYS A 139 -3.15 -15.07 -4.71
CA LYS A 139 -3.74 -15.44 -6.01
C LYS A 139 -4.23 -14.22 -6.76
N ASN A 140 -5.03 -13.37 -6.09
CA ASN A 140 -5.64 -12.22 -6.74
C ASN A 140 -4.62 -11.13 -7.03
N TYR A 141 -3.66 -10.91 -6.15
CA TYR A 141 -2.54 -10.01 -6.42
C TYR A 141 -1.73 -10.45 -7.64
N ALA A 142 -1.35 -11.73 -7.73
CA ALA A 142 -0.63 -12.28 -8.88
C ALA A 142 -1.45 -12.16 -10.17
N ALA A 143 -2.77 -12.42 -10.11
CA ALA A 143 -3.66 -12.28 -11.26
C ALA A 143 -3.71 -10.82 -11.75
N TYR A 144 -3.79 -9.84 -10.82
CA TYR A 144 -3.73 -8.42 -11.17
C TYR A 144 -2.40 -8.04 -11.82
N ILE A 145 -1.27 -8.48 -11.26
CA ILE A 145 0.06 -8.20 -11.84
C ILE A 145 0.15 -8.67 -13.30
N ASN A 146 -0.41 -9.85 -13.58
CA ASN A 146 -0.35 -10.48 -14.90
C ASN A 146 -1.33 -9.87 -15.91
N THR A 147 -2.54 -9.52 -15.48
CA THR A 147 -3.65 -9.12 -16.38
C THR A 147 -3.95 -7.63 -16.37
N LYS A 148 -3.58 -6.92 -15.29
CA LYS A 148 -3.96 -5.53 -15.00
C LYS A 148 -5.48 -5.31 -14.91
N ASP A 149 -6.26 -6.37 -14.73
CA ASP A 149 -7.71 -6.28 -14.57
C ASP A 149 -8.07 -5.94 -13.12
N ALA A 150 -8.66 -4.75 -12.92
CA ALA A 150 -8.99 -4.17 -11.61
C ALA A 150 -9.93 -5.06 -10.77
N LYS A 151 -10.73 -5.94 -11.39
CA LYS A 151 -11.59 -6.89 -10.65
C LYS A 151 -10.84 -7.74 -9.63
N TYR A 152 -9.54 -8.02 -9.86
CA TYR A 152 -8.73 -8.76 -8.91
C TYR A 152 -8.36 -7.91 -7.67
N LEU A 153 -8.30 -6.59 -7.83
CA LEU A 153 -8.14 -5.67 -6.69
C LEU A 153 -9.45 -5.55 -5.90
N ASP A 154 -10.60 -5.60 -6.56
CA ASP A 154 -11.90 -5.65 -5.88
C ASP A 154 -12.00 -6.90 -5.00
N ILE A 155 -11.61 -8.06 -5.54
CA ILE A 155 -11.58 -9.30 -4.75
C ILE A 155 -10.54 -9.19 -3.61
N LEU A 156 -9.35 -8.62 -3.88
CA LEU A 156 -8.32 -8.43 -2.87
C LEU A 156 -8.83 -7.55 -1.72
N ALA A 157 -9.58 -6.47 -2.03
CA ALA A 157 -10.20 -5.61 -1.02
C ALA A 157 -11.22 -6.38 -0.16
N GLN A 158 -12.09 -7.22 -0.76
CA GLN A 158 -13.05 -8.04 -0.01
C GLN A 158 -12.35 -8.97 1.00
N TRP A 159 -11.11 -9.38 0.74
CA TRP A 159 -10.34 -10.23 1.66
C TRP A 159 -9.53 -9.44 2.68
N LEU A 160 -9.02 -8.26 2.34
CA LEU A 160 -8.18 -7.46 3.25
C LEU A 160 -8.99 -6.55 4.19
N TYR A 161 -10.26 -6.29 3.90
CA TYR A 161 -11.15 -5.59 4.81
C TYR A 161 -12.01 -6.58 5.59
N MET A 162 -12.24 -6.25 6.87
CA MET A 162 -12.87 -7.12 7.86
C MET A 162 -14.26 -6.61 8.24
N CYS A 163 -15.14 -7.57 8.50
CA CYS A 163 -16.45 -7.39 9.09
C CYS A 163 -16.59 -8.41 10.21
N ASP A 164 -16.78 -7.95 11.45
CA ASP A 164 -16.95 -8.84 12.62
C ASP A 164 -15.83 -9.90 12.74
N ASP A 165 -14.56 -9.46 12.62
CA ASP A 165 -13.33 -10.27 12.71
C ASP A 165 -13.12 -11.30 11.57
N GLU A 166 -13.97 -11.29 10.55
CA GLU A 166 -13.78 -12.09 9.34
C GLU A 166 -13.65 -11.20 8.08
N PRO A 167 -12.96 -11.66 7.01
CA PRO A 167 -12.94 -10.94 5.74
C PRO A 167 -14.36 -10.69 5.22
N VAL A 168 -14.59 -9.49 4.64
CA VAL A 168 -15.88 -9.15 4.01
C VAL A 168 -16.31 -10.23 3.02
N ALA A 169 -15.36 -10.85 2.30
CA ALA A 169 -15.62 -11.97 1.38
C ALA A 169 -16.28 -13.19 2.04
N LYS A 170 -16.28 -13.30 3.38
CA LYS A 170 -16.92 -14.37 4.15
C LYS A 170 -18.26 -13.97 4.75
N SER A 171 -18.63 -12.70 4.67
CA SER A 171 -19.91 -12.17 5.15
C SER A 171 -20.94 -12.05 4.02
N ASP A 172 -22.19 -11.80 4.39
CA ASP A 172 -23.27 -11.48 3.44
C ASP A 172 -23.20 -10.03 2.95
N LYS A 173 -22.26 -9.24 3.48
CA LYS A 173 -22.06 -7.84 3.11
C LYS A 173 -21.09 -7.74 1.92
N LYS A 174 -21.12 -6.60 1.24
CA LYS A 174 -20.24 -6.31 0.12
C LYS A 174 -19.55 -4.97 0.35
N LEU A 175 -18.25 -4.93 0.15
CA LEU A 175 -17.49 -3.71 0.09
C LEU A 175 -17.58 -3.14 -1.34
N ASP A 176 -18.15 -1.95 -1.50
CA ASP A 176 -18.07 -1.22 -2.76
C ASP A 176 -16.68 -0.58 -2.89
N THR A 177 -16.02 -0.87 -4.01
CA THR A 177 -14.65 -0.43 -4.27
C THR A 177 -14.61 0.66 -5.33
N ASP A 178 -13.73 1.62 -5.13
CA ASP A 178 -13.36 2.65 -6.09
C ASP A 178 -11.86 2.58 -6.42
N ALA A 179 -11.39 3.48 -7.26
CA ALA A 179 -9.99 3.54 -7.67
C ALA A 179 -9.02 3.78 -6.49
N ALA A 180 -9.45 4.55 -5.48
CA ALA A 180 -8.64 4.80 -4.29
C ALA A 180 -8.48 3.53 -3.43
N ILE A 181 -9.56 2.78 -3.21
CA ILE A 181 -9.55 1.53 -2.46
C ILE A 181 -8.72 0.47 -3.20
N GLN A 182 -8.91 0.32 -4.50
CA GLN A 182 -8.14 -0.58 -5.35
C GLN A 182 -6.63 -0.28 -5.26
N MET A 183 -6.26 0.99 -5.38
CA MET A 183 -4.86 1.42 -5.26
C MET A 183 -4.33 1.21 -3.84
N SER A 184 -5.14 1.46 -2.81
CA SER A 184 -4.79 1.22 -1.41
C SER A 184 -4.40 -0.23 -1.16
N VAL A 185 -5.24 -1.19 -1.53
CA VAL A 185 -4.96 -2.62 -1.32
C VAL A 185 -3.80 -3.12 -2.18
N PHE A 186 -3.63 -2.57 -3.37
CA PHE A 186 -2.48 -2.88 -4.23
C PHE A 186 -1.16 -2.45 -3.60
N LEU A 187 -1.06 -1.21 -3.14
CA LEU A 187 0.16 -0.68 -2.53
C LEU A 187 0.44 -1.36 -1.19
N TRP A 188 -0.57 -1.54 -0.34
CA TRP A 188 -0.43 -2.24 0.92
C TRP A 188 0.09 -3.67 0.73
N PHE A 189 -0.53 -4.46 -0.14
CA PHE A 189 -0.11 -5.84 -0.36
C PHE A 189 1.28 -5.92 -1.02
N SER A 190 1.63 -4.95 -1.87
CA SER A 190 2.97 -4.82 -2.45
C SER A 190 4.04 -4.54 -1.39
N ASP A 191 3.78 -3.62 -0.46
CA ASP A 191 4.67 -3.31 0.66
C ASP A 191 4.78 -4.51 1.62
N LEU A 192 3.65 -5.16 1.94
CA LEU A 192 3.61 -6.38 2.75
C LEU A 192 4.49 -7.48 2.16
N LYS A 193 4.41 -7.73 0.86
CA LYS A 193 5.25 -8.72 0.17
C LYS A 193 6.74 -8.38 0.27
N LYS A 194 7.13 -7.10 0.14
CA LYS A 194 8.52 -6.67 0.35
C LYS A 194 8.97 -6.93 1.80
N ARG A 195 8.11 -6.62 2.78
CA ARG A 195 8.41 -6.89 4.19
C ARG A 195 8.58 -8.38 4.44
N TYR A 196 7.69 -9.21 3.91
CA TYR A 196 7.77 -10.67 4.05
C TYR A 196 9.01 -11.25 3.35
N ALA A 197 9.41 -10.74 2.20
CA ALA A 197 10.66 -11.17 1.55
C ALA A 197 11.91 -10.88 2.40
N ARG A 198 11.89 -9.81 3.21
CA ARG A 198 12.97 -9.52 4.18
C ARG A 198 12.90 -10.40 5.43
N MET A 199 11.69 -10.71 5.91
CA MET A 199 11.46 -11.54 7.11
C MET A 199 11.70 -13.03 6.86
N TYR A 200 11.39 -13.50 5.66
CA TYR A 200 11.44 -14.92 5.25
C TYR A 200 12.34 -15.09 4.02
N PRO A 201 13.65 -14.80 4.13
CA PRO A 201 14.55 -14.72 2.97
C PRO A 201 14.82 -16.08 2.31
N ASN A 202 14.66 -17.20 3.03
CA ASN A 202 14.85 -18.52 2.44
C ASN A 202 13.64 -18.95 1.61
N PHE A 203 12.44 -18.58 2.03
CA PHE A 203 11.21 -18.87 1.30
C PHE A 203 11.02 -17.97 0.08
N TYR A 204 11.31 -16.68 0.17
CA TYR A 204 11.16 -15.70 -0.91
C TYR A 204 12.42 -15.53 -1.76
N LYS A 205 13.29 -16.53 -1.84
CA LYS A 205 14.45 -16.46 -2.72
C LYS A 205 14.03 -16.25 -4.17
N PRO A 206 14.76 -15.40 -4.93
CA PRO A 206 14.59 -15.36 -6.37
C PRO A 206 14.83 -16.75 -6.93
N ALA A 207 13.95 -17.22 -7.81
CA ALA A 207 14.17 -18.47 -8.51
C ALA A 207 15.42 -18.33 -9.39
N ASP A 208 16.32 -19.31 -9.37
CA ASP A 208 17.55 -19.36 -10.21
C ASP A 208 17.25 -19.35 -11.72
N LYS A 209 15.97 -19.44 -12.11
CA LYS A 209 15.52 -19.39 -13.50
C LYS A 209 15.02 -18.00 -13.87
N VAL A 210 15.84 -17.24 -14.54
CA VAL A 210 15.44 -16.04 -15.28
C VAL A 210 14.47 -16.46 -16.40
N GLY A 211 13.20 -16.06 -16.32
CA GLY A 211 12.24 -16.19 -17.43
C GLY A 211 11.04 -17.12 -17.25
N GLY A 212 10.81 -17.68 -16.06
CA GLY A 212 9.59 -18.45 -15.78
C GLY A 212 8.41 -17.53 -15.43
N SER A 213 7.25 -17.67 -16.10
CA SER A 213 6.00 -17.09 -15.63
C SER A 213 5.69 -17.65 -14.25
N TYR A 214 5.37 -16.77 -13.27
CA TYR A 214 4.95 -17.19 -11.94
C TYR A 214 3.64 -17.99 -12.03
N ASN A 215 3.74 -19.30 -11.78
CA ASN A 215 2.59 -20.18 -11.73
C ASN A 215 2.08 -20.26 -10.28
N PHE A 216 1.04 -19.49 -9.99
CA PHE A 216 0.42 -19.47 -8.66
C PHE A 216 0.02 -20.88 -8.18
N LEU A 217 -0.58 -21.70 -9.07
CA LEU A 217 -1.09 -23.02 -8.68
C LEU A 217 0.05 -23.96 -8.25
N GLU A 218 1.18 -23.94 -8.95
CA GLU A 218 2.36 -24.71 -8.56
C GLU A 218 2.92 -24.24 -7.21
N SER A 219 3.02 -22.91 -7.02
CA SER A 219 3.48 -22.33 -5.76
C SER A 219 2.54 -22.69 -4.61
N TYR A 220 1.23 -22.56 -4.82
CA TYR A 220 0.19 -22.91 -3.84
C TYR A 220 0.30 -24.39 -3.40
N ASN A 221 0.37 -25.31 -4.37
CA ASN A 221 0.46 -26.74 -4.09
C ASN A 221 1.79 -27.09 -3.39
N ALA A 222 2.90 -26.47 -3.77
CA ALA A 222 4.19 -26.67 -3.14
C ALA A 222 4.19 -26.22 -1.67
N GLN A 223 3.56 -25.06 -1.37
CA GLN A 223 3.43 -24.55 -0.01
C GLN A 223 2.60 -25.47 0.87
N LEU A 224 1.41 -25.89 0.42
CA LEU A 224 0.56 -26.81 1.17
C LEU A 224 1.26 -28.15 1.40
N ARG A 225 1.87 -28.72 0.35
CA ARG A 225 2.62 -29.97 0.46
C ARG A 225 3.75 -29.86 1.47
N ALA A 226 4.49 -28.76 1.47
CA ALA A 226 5.58 -28.54 2.42
C ALA A 226 5.06 -28.47 3.87
N LEU A 227 3.92 -27.79 4.12
CA LEU A 227 3.37 -27.63 5.45
C LEU A 227 2.64 -28.87 5.98
N THR A 228 2.10 -29.71 5.09
CA THR A 228 1.39 -30.96 5.45
C THR A 228 2.29 -32.20 5.43
N ASP A 229 3.55 -32.05 5.03
CA ASP A 229 4.45 -33.17 4.74
C ASP A 229 3.87 -34.17 3.70
N GLY A 230 3.02 -33.66 2.80
CA GLY A 230 2.32 -34.40 1.76
C GLY A 230 1.02 -35.07 2.22
N ASP A 231 0.59 -34.89 3.45
CA ASP A 231 -0.69 -35.40 3.97
C ASP A 231 -1.83 -34.43 3.63
N VAL A 232 -2.57 -34.73 2.56
CA VAL A 232 -3.68 -33.90 2.07
C VAL A 232 -4.84 -33.77 3.08
N THR A 233 -4.95 -34.65 4.07
CA THR A 233 -6.02 -34.56 5.10
C THR A 233 -5.81 -33.40 6.05
N LYS A 234 -4.58 -32.84 6.15
CA LYS A 234 -4.21 -31.72 7.01
C LYS A 234 -4.33 -30.35 6.33
N GLU A 235 -4.72 -30.29 5.06
CA GLU A 235 -4.74 -29.02 4.32
C GLU A 235 -5.64 -27.96 4.98
N GLU A 236 -6.82 -28.34 5.46
CA GLU A 236 -7.74 -27.39 6.09
C GLU A 236 -7.22 -26.92 7.46
N GLU A 237 -6.53 -27.78 8.20
CA GLU A 237 -5.86 -27.40 9.44
C GLU A 237 -4.76 -26.38 9.15
N VAL A 238 -3.90 -26.64 8.18
CA VAL A 238 -2.82 -25.72 7.75
C VAL A 238 -3.37 -24.39 7.27
N LYS A 239 -4.46 -24.36 6.49
CA LYS A 239 -5.11 -23.13 6.04
C LYS A 239 -5.68 -22.30 7.20
N SER A 240 -5.99 -22.93 8.33
CA SER A 240 -6.56 -22.27 9.51
C SER A 240 -5.51 -21.62 10.44
N VAL A 241 -4.22 -21.98 10.32
CA VAL A 241 -3.17 -21.39 11.14
C VAL A 241 -2.90 -19.93 10.73
N SER A 242 -2.27 -19.14 11.61
CA SER A 242 -1.91 -17.77 11.26
C SER A 242 -0.90 -17.72 10.10
N CYS A 243 -1.04 -16.71 9.25
CA CYS A 243 -0.19 -16.48 8.10
C CYS A 243 1.30 -16.44 8.48
N LEU A 244 1.65 -15.67 9.53
CA LEU A 244 3.04 -15.53 9.96
C LEU A 244 3.64 -16.86 10.44
N ARG A 245 2.86 -17.69 11.14
CA ARG A 245 3.32 -19.01 11.57
C ARG A 245 3.59 -19.93 10.38
N ALA A 246 2.67 -19.95 9.41
CA ALA A 246 2.85 -20.74 8.19
C ALA A 246 4.08 -20.30 7.40
N LEU A 247 4.30 -19.00 7.24
CA LEU A 247 5.47 -18.45 6.54
C LEU A 247 6.78 -18.73 7.29
N THR A 248 6.77 -18.69 8.62
CA THR A 248 7.94 -19.06 9.44
C THR A 248 8.34 -20.51 9.21
N GLU A 249 7.37 -21.42 9.18
CA GLU A 249 7.63 -22.84 8.91
C GLU A 249 8.10 -23.07 7.48
N LEU A 250 7.52 -22.40 6.49
CA LEU A 250 7.97 -22.47 5.09
C LEU A 250 9.41 -21.97 4.92
N ASP A 251 9.80 -20.90 5.61
CA ASP A 251 11.17 -20.39 5.57
C ASP A 251 12.16 -21.37 6.22
N ALA A 252 11.78 -21.99 7.34
CA ALA A 252 12.59 -23.02 7.99
C ALA A 252 12.81 -24.25 7.07
N LYS A 253 11.73 -24.77 6.49
CA LYS A 253 11.80 -25.91 5.55
C LYS A 253 12.61 -25.58 4.28
N ALA A 254 12.49 -24.36 3.76
CA ALA A 254 13.30 -23.92 2.62
C ALA A 254 14.79 -23.89 2.96
N ARG A 255 15.15 -23.39 4.15
CA ARG A 255 16.53 -23.40 4.63
C ARG A 255 17.07 -24.82 4.80
N GLU A 256 16.31 -25.72 5.43
CA GLU A 256 16.68 -27.12 5.62
C GLU A 256 16.92 -27.83 4.28
N ALA A 257 16.04 -27.61 3.31
CA ALA A 257 16.18 -28.17 1.97
C ALA A 257 17.47 -27.72 1.27
N GLU A 258 17.87 -26.45 1.44
CA GLU A 258 19.13 -25.93 0.90
C GLU A 258 20.36 -26.48 1.63
N GLU A 259 20.30 -26.59 2.95
CA GLU A 259 21.38 -27.22 3.72
C GLU A 259 21.58 -28.67 3.30
N PHE A 260 20.47 -29.40 3.07
CA PHE A 260 20.52 -30.75 2.56
C PHE A 260 21.17 -30.84 1.17
N LYS A 261 20.73 -29.96 0.24
CA LYS A 261 21.35 -29.90 -1.11
C LYS A 261 22.85 -29.61 -1.04
N ARG A 262 23.26 -28.67 -0.17
CA ARG A 262 24.68 -28.33 0.01
C ARG A 262 25.50 -29.49 0.56
N LYS A 263 24.94 -30.30 1.45
CA LYS A 263 25.63 -31.44 2.07
C LYS A 263 25.70 -32.69 1.17
N TYR A 264 24.67 -32.88 0.33
CA TYR A 264 24.46 -34.14 -0.39
C TYR A 264 24.24 -34.00 -1.91
N GLY A 265 24.15 -32.77 -2.42
CA GLY A 265 23.82 -32.49 -3.84
C GLY A 265 24.96 -32.60 -4.83
N ASP A 266 26.20 -32.75 -4.38
CA ASP A 266 27.41 -32.92 -5.21
C ASP A 266 27.81 -34.40 -5.42
N LYS A 267 26.81 -35.29 -5.52
CA LYS A 267 27.06 -36.69 -5.91
C LYS A 267 26.39 -37.04 -7.21
#